data_1753eee7e4784928a9329acf19b6c8d8
#
_entry.id   1753eee7e4784928a9329acf19b6c8d8
#
_cell.length_a   1.000
_cell.length_b   1.000
_cell.length_c   1.000
_cell.angle_alpha   90.00
_cell.angle_beta   90.00
_cell.angle_gamma   90.00
#
_symmetry.space_group_name_H-M   'P 1'
#
loop_
_entity.id
_entity.type
_entity.pdbx_description
1 polymer ?
#
loop_
_entity_poly.entity_id
_entity_poly.type
_entity_poly.pdbx_seq_one_letter_code
_entity_poly.pdbx_strand_id
1 'polypeptide(L)'
;MRQAPQHNAEEAETLRDARRVLIFDEDIEDLTQLAEPFEGQGFEVHKCMSVETAKRCLEREEFDFALVDQCSLAFEGLRVIRHLVRYNLHTPFVVVARCKDPLCYQQALAIGAIDYLEKPVPTADLDWYIKNYLGT
;
A
#
# COMPACT_ATOMS: atom_id res chain seq x y z
N MET A 1 6.70 -10.49 -34.88
CA MET A 1 6.50 -11.14 -33.73
C MET A 1 6.95 -10.38 -32.56
N ARG A 2 6.18 -10.41 -31.66
CA ARG A 2 6.70 -10.01 -30.47
C ARG A 2 7.60 -11.06 -30.16
N GLN A 3 8.67 -10.86 -29.91
CA GLN A 3 9.54 -11.84 -29.64
C GLN A 3 9.82 -11.86 -28.23
N ALA A 4 10.38 -12.89 -27.84
CA ALA A 4 10.75 -13.03 -26.48
C ALA A 4 11.44 -11.81 -25.96
N PRO A 5 12.24 -11.21 -26.73
CA PRO A 5 12.85 -10.01 -26.18
C PRO A 5 11.86 -8.98 -25.85
N GLN A 6 10.68 -9.14 -26.30
CA GLN A 6 9.74 -8.18 -25.95
C GLN A 6 9.07 -8.47 -24.70
N HIS A 7 9.72 -9.19 -23.86
CA HIS A 7 9.29 -9.24 -22.51
C HIS A 7 9.53 -7.90 -21.91
N ASN A 8 8.63 -7.04 -22.16
CA ASN A 8 8.70 -5.71 -21.63
C ASN A 8 7.83 -5.66 -20.40
N ALA A 9 7.66 -4.50 -19.86
CA ALA A 9 6.89 -4.33 -18.65
C ALA A 9 5.46 -4.79 -18.82
N GLU A 10 4.91 -4.57 -19.97
CA GLU A 10 3.54 -4.95 -20.24
C GLU A 10 3.36 -6.46 -20.23
N GLU A 11 4.30 -7.16 -20.82
CA GLU A 11 4.23 -8.60 -20.86
C GLU A 11 4.48 -9.20 -19.49
N ALA A 12 5.38 -8.61 -18.72
CA ALA A 12 5.63 -9.06 -17.37
C ALA A 12 4.41 -8.86 -16.49
N GLU A 13 3.71 -7.75 -16.71
CA GLU A 13 2.50 -7.49 -15.97
C GLU A 13 1.42 -8.50 -16.28
N THR A 14 1.32 -8.92 -17.52
CA THR A 14 0.35 -9.91 -17.93
C THR A 14 0.59 -11.25 -17.27
N LEU A 15 1.82 -11.55 -16.91
CA LEU A 15 2.14 -12.81 -16.25
C LEU A 15 1.77 -12.83 -14.79
N ARG A 16 1.48 -11.69 -14.21
CA ARG A 16 0.98 -11.64 -12.83
C ARG A 16 -0.52 -11.90 -12.85
N ASP A 17 -0.95 -12.84 -12.02
CA ASP A 17 -2.36 -13.19 -11.95
C ASP A 17 -3.21 -12.07 -11.41
N ALA A 18 -2.64 -11.21 -10.57
CA ALA A 18 -3.40 -10.16 -9.94
C ALA A 18 -2.49 -8.98 -9.62
N ARG A 19 -3.09 -7.80 -9.48
CA ARG A 19 -2.35 -6.66 -9.00
C ARG A 19 -2.04 -6.85 -7.53
N ARG A 20 -0.93 -6.27 -7.09
CA ARG A 20 -0.44 -6.45 -5.73
C ARG A 20 -0.65 -5.22 -4.89
N VAL A 21 -1.14 -5.44 -3.67
CA VAL A 21 -1.37 -4.38 -2.71
C VAL A 21 -0.62 -4.75 -1.43
N LEU A 22 0.13 -3.80 -0.89
CA LEU A 22 0.77 -3.99 0.40
C LEU A 22 -0.02 -3.25 1.46
N ILE A 23 -0.32 -3.92 2.57
CA ILE A 23 -0.97 -3.27 3.70
C ILE A 23 -0.14 -3.54 4.95
N PHE A 24 0.32 -2.47 5.57
CA PHE A 24 1.07 -2.55 6.82
C PHE A 24 0.22 -2.02 7.96
N ASP A 25 0.02 -2.86 8.99
CA ASP A 25 -0.68 -2.47 10.20
C ASP A 25 -0.28 -3.45 11.30
N GLU A 26 0.14 -2.94 12.44
CA GLU A 26 0.57 -3.81 13.53
C GLU A 26 -0.60 -4.45 14.29
N ASP A 27 -1.82 -3.95 14.07
CA ASP A 27 -3.01 -4.48 14.71
C ASP A 27 -3.71 -5.44 13.75
N ILE A 28 -3.87 -6.71 14.16
CA ILE A 28 -4.40 -7.73 13.27
C ILE A 28 -5.85 -7.47 12.85
N GLU A 29 -6.65 -6.88 13.74
CA GLU A 29 -8.05 -6.62 13.42
C GLU A 29 -8.15 -5.50 12.39
N ASP A 30 -7.38 -4.44 12.58
CA ASP A 30 -7.35 -3.34 11.61
C ASP A 30 -6.83 -3.83 10.26
N LEU A 31 -5.76 -4.62 10.29
CA LEU A 31 -5.18 -5.17 9.08
C LEU A 31 -6.19 -5.99 8.30
N THR A 32 -6.92 -6.85 9.00
CA THR A 32 -7.94 -7.68 8.37
C THR A 32 -9.03 -6.84 7.73
N GLN A 33 -9.50 -5.81 8.43
CA GLN A 33 -10.54 -4.93 7.92
C GLN A 33 -10.08 -4.13 6.71
N LEU A 34 -8.84 -3.64 6.75
CA LEU A 34 -8.32 -2.88 5.62
C LEU A 34 -8.12 -3.75 4.39
N ALA A 35 -7.76 -5.01 4.59
CA ALA A 35 -7.47 -5.91 3.47
C ALA A 35 -8.74 -6.41 2.77
N GLU A 36 -9.83 -6.48 3.49
CA GLU A 36 -11.05 -7.13 3.00
C GLU A 36 -11.54 -6.62 1.65
N PRO A 37 -11.67 -5.31 1.44
CA PRO A 37 -12.16 -4.83 0.13
C PRO A 37 -11.24 -5.20 -1.02
N PHE A 38 -9.93 -5.25 -0.76
CA PHE A 38 -8.98 -5.62 -1.81
C PHE A 38 -9.04 -7.11 -2.09
N GLU A 39 -9.06 -7.93 -1.06
CA GLU A 39 -9.13 -9.38 -1.23
C GLU A 39 -10.43 -9.78 -1.89
N GLY A 40 -11.51 -9.12 -1.52
CA GLY A 40 -12.83 -9.43 -2.09
C GLY A 40 -12.92 -9.14 -3.57
N GLN A 41 -12.06 -8.28 -4.09
CA GLN A 41 -12.05 -7.95 -5.52
C GLN A 41 -10.92 -8.67 -6.26
N GLY A 42 -10.24 -9.60 -5.62
CA GLY A 42 -9.28 -10.47 -6.27
C GLY A 42 -7.85 -9.95 -6.32
N PHE A 43 -7.53 -8.89 -5.58
CA PHE A 43 -6.16 -8.40 -5.53
C PHE A 43 -5.30 -9.31 -4.65
N GLU A 44 -4.03 -9.40 -4.99
CA GLU A 44 -3.08 -10.13 -4.17
C GLU A 44 -2.61 -9.19 -3.06
N VAL A 45 -3.02 -9.47 -1.82
CA VAL A 45 -2.74 -8.57 -0.70
C VAL A 45 -1.64 -9.16 0.18
N HIS A 46 -0.57 -8.39 0.35
CA HIS A 46 0.51 -8.73 1.25
C HIS A 46 0.27 -8.02 2.57
N LYS A 47 -0.17 -8.77 3.56
CA LYS A 47 -0.52 -8.23 4.87
C LYS A 47 0.68 -8.31 5.79
N CYS A 48 1.20 -7.17 6.22
CA CYS A 48 2.42 -7.08 6.99
C CYS A 48 2.13 -6.50 8.36
N MET A 49 2.50 -7.22 9.42
CA MET A 49 2.25 -6.78 10.78
C MET A 49 3.48 -6.18 11.44
N SER A 50 4.61 -6.18 10.78
CA SER A 50 5.82 -5.58 11.33
C SER A 50 6.52 -4.78 10.25
N VAL A 51 7.28 -3.78 10.70
CA VAL A 51 8.09 -2.97 9.80
C VAL A 51 9.05 -3.85 9.01
N GLU A 52 9.66 -4.84 9.68
CA GLU A 52 10.65 -5.68 9.02
C GLU A 52 10.02 -6.54 7.92
N THR A 53 8.84 -7.09 8.16
CA THR A 53 8.15 -7.88 7.15
C THR A 53 7.79 -7.00 5.95
N ALA A 54 7.27 -5.80 6.22
CA ALA A 54 6.91 -4.88 5.13
C ALA A 54 8.13 -4.51 4.30
N LYS A 55 9.26 -4.25 4.96
CA LYS A 55 10.48 -3.88 4.25
C LYS A 55 10.94 -5.02 3.33
N ARG A 56 10.88 -6.25 3.82
CA ARG A 56 11.29 -7.38 2.99
C ARG A 56 10.39 -7.55 1.77
N CYS A 57 9.08 -7.36 1.94
CA CYS A 57 8.17 -7.43 0.82
C CYS A 57 8.49 -6.36 -0.22
N LEU A 58 8.74 -5.15 0.25
CA LEU A 58 9.03 -4.02 -0.66
C LEU A 58 10.33 -4.21 -1.42
N GLU A 59 11.30 -4.90 -0.83
CA GLU A 59 12.56 -5.16 -1.51
C GLU A 59 12.45 -6.22 -2.59
N ARG A 60 11.47 -7.10 -2.48
CA ARG A 60 11.37 -8.27 -3.35
C ARG A 60 10.36 -8.13 -4.46
N GLU A 61 9.32 -7.32 -4.25
CA GLU A 61 8.20 -7.27 -5.17
C GLU A 61 7.78 -5.86 -5.45
N GLU A 62 7.16 -5.67 -6.60
CA GLU A 62 6.57 -4.40 -6.97
C GLU A 62 5.10 -4.41 -6.60
N PHE A 63 4.63 -3.29 -6.09
CA PHE A 63 3.24 -3.15 -5.67
C PHE A 63 2.54 -2.08 -6.48
N ASP A 64 1.23 -2.25 -6.62
CA ASP A 64 0.41 -1.31 -7.38
C ASP A 64 -0.27 -0.30 -6.47
N PHE A 65 -0.32 -0.57 -5.19
CA PHE A 65 -0.93 0.32 -4.21
C PHE A 65 -0.51 -0.11 -2.81
N ALA A 66 -0.48 0.82 -1.86
CA ALA A 66 -0.15 0.48 -0.49
C ALA A 66 -0.95 1.30 0.51
N LEU A 67 -1.30 0.65 1.63
CA LEU A 67 -1.84 1.31 2.81
C LEU A 67 -0.83 1.13 3.93
N VAL A 68 -0.48 2.21 4.60
CA VAL A 68 0.53 2.17 5.65
C VAL A 68 0.00 2.83 6.91
N ASP A 69 -0.03 2.07 8.00
CA ASP A 69 -0.47 2.59 9.28
C ASP A 69 0.60 3.51 9.88
N GLN A 70 0.14 4.63 10.42
CA GLN A 70 1.03 5.56 11.11
C GLN A 70 1.66 4.91 12.35
N CYS A 71 0.91 4.05 13.02
CA CYS A 71 1.17 3.44 14.31
C CYS A 71 0.94 4.48 15.41
N SER A 72 1.99 5.00 16.04
CA SER A 72 1.81 5.99 17.09
C SER A 72 2.16 7.38 16.58
N LEU A 73 2.13 8.36 17.47
CA LEU A 73 2.53 9.72 17.12
C LEU A 73 4.01 9.81 16.77
N ALA A 74 4.80 8.77 17.08
CA ALA A 74 6.19 8.70 16.63
C ALA A 74 6.30 8.32 15.17
N PHE A 75 5.17 7.95 14.54
CA PHE A 75 5.08 7.65 13.12
C PHE A 75 6.04 6.52 12.71
N GLU A 76 5.91 5.39 13.39
CA GLU A 76 6.77 4.24 13.06
C GLU A 76 6.55 3.77 11.62
N GLY A 77 5.34 3.94 11.10
CA GLY A 77 5.04 3.61 9.71
C GLY A 77 5.89 4.37 8.70
N LEU A 78 6.50 5.48 9.12
CA LEU A 78 7.37 6.24 8.23
C LEU A 78 8.55 5.40 7.74
N ARG A 79 9.00 4.45 8.55
CA ARG A 79 10.08 3.54 8.14
C ARG A 79 9.65 2.68 6.96
N VAL A 80 8.40 2.23 6.97
CA VAL A 80 7.85 1.47 5.84
C VAL A 80 7.75 2.36 4.61
N ILE A 81 7.25 3.58 4.80
CA ILE A 81 7.08 4.52 3.67
C ILE A 81 8.40 4.85 3.02
N ARG A 82 9.45 5.09 3.83
CA ARG A 82 10.76 5.39 3.26
C ARG A 82 11.28 4.23 2.42
N HIS A 83 11.02 3.02 2.87
CA HIS A 83 11.41 1.83 2.11
C HIS A 83 10.59 1.71 0.83
N LEU A 84 9.29 2.00 0.93
CA LEU A 84 8.42 1.98 -0.23
C LEU A 84 8.89 2.98 -1.30
N VAL A 85 9.18 4.19 -0.89
CA VAL A 85 9.63 5.21 -1.83
C VAL A 85 10.97 4.81 -2.47
N ARG A 86 11.82 4.13 -1.72
CA ARG A 86 13.12 3.70 -2.24
C ARG A 86 13.01 2.56 -3.24
N TYR A 87 12.18 1.57 -2.96
CA TYR A 87 12.13 0.34 -3.76
C TYR A 87 10.94 0.26 -4.69
N ASN A 88 9.91 1.05 -4.44
CA ASN A 88 8.69 1.08 -5.25
C ASN A 88 8.30 2.54 -5.50
N LEU A 89 9.14 3.24 -6.23
CA LEU A 89 9.07 4.69 -6.36
C LEU A 89 7.75 5.23 -6.86
N HIS A 90 7.08 4.49 -7.74
CA HIS A 90 5.85 4.97 -8.36
C HIS A 90 4.58 4.39 -7.75
N THR A 91 4.70 3.66 -6.65
CA THR A 91 3.54 3.06 -6.01
C THR A 91 2.76 4.11 -5.23
N PRO A 92 1.49 4.37 -5.57
CA PRO A 92 0.68 5.29 -4.76
C PRO A 92 0.38 4.67 -3.41
N PHE A 93 0.36 5.50 -2.37
CA PHE A 93 0.09 4.99 -1.03
C PHE A 93 -0.71 5.98 -0.20
N VAL A 94 -1.47 5.43 0.74
CA VAL A 94 -2.28 6.19 1.68
C VAL A 94 -1.80 5.84 3.08
N VAL A 95 -1.71 6.86 3.94
CA VAL A 95 -1.40 6.65 5.36
C VAL A 95 -2.71 6.61 6.13
N VAL A 96 -2.85 5.63 7.02
CA VAL A 96 -4.01 5.54 7.91
C VAL A 96 -3.55 5.70 9.34
N ALA A 97 -4.39 6.29 10.19
CA ALA A 97 -3.99 6.59 11.56
C ALA A 97 -5.18 6.47 12.50
N ARG A 98 -4.96 5.82 13.66
CA ARG A 98 -5.98 5.79 14.69
C ARG A 98 -6.10 7.16 15.34
N CYS A 99 -4.98 7.86 15.53
CA CYS A 99 -4.95 9.20 16.09
C CYS A 99 -4.27 10.11 15.10
N LYS A 100 -5.04 10.96 14.44
CA LYS A 100 -4.48 11.92 13.50
C LYS A 100 -3.64 12.96 14.24
N ASP A 101 -2.56 13.38 13.60
CA ASP A 101 -1.63 14.33 14.19
C ASP A 101 -1.12 15.26 13.10
N PRO A 102 -1.12 16.60 13.37
CA PRO A 102 -0.72 17.55 12.33
C PRO A 102 0.71 17.34 11.80
N LEU A 103 1.65 16.95 12.67
CA LEU A 103 3.02 16.73 12.22
C LEU A 103 3.10 15.46 11.36
N CYS A 104 2.44 14.40 11.77
CA CYS A 104 2.40 13.17 10.99
C CYS A 104 1.74 13.42 9.65
N TYR A 105 0.68 14.20 9.63
CA TYR A 105 0.01 14.59 8.40
C TYR A 105 0.97 15.29 7.44
N GLN A 106 1.67 16.30 7.96
CA GLN A 106 2.62 17.04 7.13
C GLN A 106 3.73 16.13 6.61
N GLN A 107 4.26 15.26 7.46
CA GLN A 107 5.30 14.33 7.05
C GLN A 107 4.81 13.37 5.97
N ALA A 108 3.59 12.86 6.14
CA ALA A 108 3.01 11.93 5.17
C ALA A 108 2.89 12.58 3.80
N LEU A 109 2.31 13.79 3.75
CA LEU A 109 2.15 14.48 2.47
C LEU A 109 3.48 14.86 1.87
N ALA A 110 4.44 15.29 2.69
CA ALA A 110 5.74 15.71 2.21
C ALA A 110 6.49 14.56 1.53
N ILE A 111 6.28 13.33 2.00
CA ILE A 111 6.98 12.18 1.42
C ILE A 111 6.20 11.55 0.27
N GLY A 112 5.00 12.08 -0.02
CA GLY A 112 4.27 11.69 -1.22
C GLY A 112 2.99 10.90 -1.01
N ALA A 113 2.47 10.81 0.22
CA ALA A 113 1.21 10.13 0.44
C ALA A 113 0.10 10.83 -0.35
N ILE A 114 -0.76 10.04 -0.99
CA ILE A 114 -1.87 10.62 -1.72
C ILE A 114 -3.00 11.02 -0.80
N ASP A 115 -3.02 10.44 0.42
CA ASP A 115 -4.02 10.81 1.41
C ASP A 115 -3.59 10.35 2.79
N TYR A 116 -4.30 10.85 3.82
CA TYR A 116 -4.01 10.54 5.22
C TYR A 116 -5.37 10.43 5.92
N LEU A 117 -5.78 9.22 6.25
CA LEU A 117 -7.13 8.92 6.69
C LEU A 117 -7.17 8.44 8.13
N GLU A 118 -8.22 8.82 8.83
CA GLU A 118 -8.44 8.37 10.20
C GLU A 118 -9.19 7.05 10.21
N LYS A 119 -8.77 6.12 11.06
CA LYS A 119 -9.48 4.85 11.25
C LYS A 119 -10.70 5.09 12.14
N PRO A 120 -11.77 4.33 11.98
CA PRO A 120 -11.95 3.26 11.00
C PRO A 120 -12.21 3.84 9.61
N VAL A 121 -11.56 3.27 8.60
CA VAL A 121 -11.70 3.75 7.23
C VAL A 121 -12.94 3.10 6.62
N PRO A 122 -13.92 3.89 6.16
CA PRO A 122 -15.11 3.31 5.55
C PRO A 122 -14.76 2.51 4.31
N THR A 123 -15.46 1.40 4.11
CA THR A 123 -15.25 0.55 2.93
C THR A 123 -15.41 1.35 1.64
N ALA A 124 -16.35 2.30 1.62
CA ALA A 124 -16.56 3.13 0.45
C ALA A 124 -15.32 3.92 0.06
N ASP A 125 -14.54 4.38 1.06
CA ASP A 125 -13.32 5.10 0.78
C ASP A 125 -12.28 4.17 0.15
N LEU A 126 -12.15 2.95 0.66
CA LEU A 126 -11.23 1.99 0.09
C LEU A 126 -11.64 1.60 -1.32
N ASP A 127 -12.93 1.42 -1.55
CA ASP A 127 -13.44 1.13 -2.90
C ASP A 127 -13.09 2.26 -3.86
N TRP A 128 -13.14 3.50 -3.38
CA TRP A 128 -12.80 4.66 -4.20
C TRP A 128 -11.34 4.59 -4.66
N TYR A 129 -10.41 4.24 -3.74
CA TYR A 129 -9.01 4.11 -4.12
C TYR A 129 -8.79 2.95 -5.08
N ILE A 130 -9.49 1.84 -4.86
CA ILE A 130 -9.39 0.71 -5.78
C ILE A 130 -9.80 1.13 -7.16
N LYS A 131 -10.95 1.82 -7.28
CA LYS A 131 -11.45 2.23 -8.57
C LYS A 131 -10.52 3.22 -9.26
N ASN A 132 -9.98 4.17 -8.51
CA ASN A 132 -9.24 5.27 -9.10
C ASN A 132 -7.75 4.99 -9.28
N TYR A 133 -7.19 4.05 -8.53
CA TYR A 133 -5.76 3.77 -8.60
C TYR A 133 -5.44 2.38 -9.09
N LEU A 134 -6.35 1.45 -8.98
CA LEU A 134 -6.12 0.08 -9.44
C LEU A 134 -6.93 -0.28 -10.69
N GLY A 135 -7.76 0.62 -11.14
CA GLY A 135 -8.37 0.50 -12.46
C GLY A 135 -9.43 -0.58 -12.60
N THR A 136 -10.20 -0.81 -11.55
CA THR A 136 -11.26 -1.82 -11.68
C THR A 136 -12.64 -1.20 -11.74
#